data_59a5d126ba1c46ab4aad6982aa574b41
#
_entry.id   59a5d126ba1c46ab4aad6982aa574b41
#
_cell.length_a   1.000
_cell.length_b   1.000
_cell.length_c   1.000
_cell.angle_alpha   90.00
_cell.angle_beta   90.00
_cell.angle_gamma   90.00
#
_symmetry.space_group_name_H-M   'P 1'
#
loop_
_entity.id
_entity.type
_entity.pdbx_description
1 polymer ?
#
loop_
_entity_poly.entity_id
_entity_poly.type
_entity_poly.pdbx_seq_one_letter_code
_entity_poly.pdbx_strand_id
1 'polypeptide(L)'
;MEKVIIRGCILLSVFLGSWFLLQQVNWIGFFNINPLLRNEYVNKIEVKLGELMYDDFTSRYSVVNDDLAVATIDTIVTKICEANNINRKELKVYLLESEEVNAFALPNHQLMIHTGLAKKTSTPEALAGVIGHELAHIQKDHVMQSLVREIGLGTLFTIISGG
;
A
#
# COMPACT_ATOMS: atom_id res chain seq x y z
N MET A 1 47.37 -27.23 -15.24
CA MET A 1 45.90 -27.15 -15.35
C MET A 1 45.23 -27.34 -14.00
N GLU A 2 45.57 -28.30 -13.18
CA GLU A 2 44.98 -28.54 -11.83
C GLU A 2 44.98 -27.32 -10.91
N LYS A 3 46.11 -26.62 -10.78
CA LYS A 3 46.22 -25.43 -9.91
C LYS A 3 45.29 -24.27 -10.32
N VAL A 4 44.98 -24.15 -11.62
CA VAL A 4 44.07 -23.11 -12.13
C VAL A 4 42.62 -23.47 -11.79
N ILE A 5 42.26 -24.75 -11.94
CA ILE A 5 40.93 -25.28 -11.59
C ILE A 5 40.67 -25.10 -10.08
N ILE A 6 41.65 -25.48 -9.24
CA ILE A 6 41.52 -25.34 -7.77
C ILE A 6 41.34 -23.88 -7.38
N ARG A 7 42.12 -22.94 -7.95
CA ARG A 7 41.95 -21.50 -7.67
C ARG A 7 40.58 -20.98 -8.15
N GLY A 8 40.09 -21.43 -9.29
CA GLY A 8 38.75 -21.09 -9.79
C GLY A 8 37.64 -21.59 -8.85
N CYS A 9 37.74 -22.81 -8.37
CA CYS A 9 36.78 -23.38 -7.40
C CYS A 9 36.79 -22.62 -6.07
N ILE A 10 37.97 -22.22 -5.57
CA ILE A 10 38.07 -21.44 -4.33
C ILE A 10 37.41 -20.07 -4.51
N LEU A 11 37.69 -19.36 -5.60
CA LEU A 11 37.07 -18.06 -5.88
C LEU A 11 35.56 -18.15 -6.02
N LEU A 12 35.07 -19.18 -6.71
CA LEU A 12 33.64 -19.42 -6.86
C LEU A 12 32.99 -19.72 -5.50
N SER A 13 33.63 -20.54 -4.67
CA SER A 13 33.11 -20.86 -3.33
C SER A 13 33.08 -19.65 -2.41
N VAL A 14 34.10 -18.78 -2.47
CA VAL A 14 34.12 -17.51 -1.71
C VAL A 14 33.03 -16.58 -2.23
N PHE A 15 32.82 -16.48 -3.55
CA PHE A 15 31.77 -15.65 -4.13
C PHE A 15 30.37 -16.15 -3.71
N LEU A 16 30.10 -17.44 -3.85
CA LEU A 16 28.82 -18.03 -3.46
C LEU A 16 28.58 -17.94 -1.94
N GLY A 17 29.62 -18.13 -1.13
CA GLY A 17 29.54 -17.97 0.32
C GLY A 17 29.25 -16.51 0.72
N SER A 18 29.94 -15.54 0.12
CA SER A 18 29.67 -14.13 0.38
C SER A 18 28.28 -13.71 -0.12
N TRP A 19 27.84 -14.19 -1.28
CA TRP A 19 26.49 -13.97 -1.80
C TRP A 19 25.42 -14.51 -0.84
N PHE A 20 25.61 -15.73 -0.33
CA PHE A 20 24.68 -16.34 0.64
C PHE A 20 24.63 -15.57 1.96
N LEU A 21 25.79 -15.13 2.49
CA LEU A 21 25.88 -14.30 3.69
C LEU A 21 25.20 -12.94 3.48
N LEU A 22 25.39 -12.30 2.32
CA LEU A 22 24.75 -11.05 1.98
C LEU A 22 23.22 -11.15 1.92
N GLN A 23 22.68 -12.28 1.50
CA GLN A 23 21.23 -12.52 1.50
C GLN A 23 20.64 -12.66 2.92
N GLN A 24 21.45 -13.07 3.90
CA GLN A 24 21.01 -13.20 5.28
C GLN A 24 21.10 -11.89 6.07
N VAL A 25 21.80 -10.89 5.55
CA VAL A 25 21.89 -9.58 6.20
C VAL A 25 20.57 -8.84 6.02
N ASN A 26 19.91 -8.55 7.12
CA ASN A 26 18.76 -7.65 7.14
C ASN A 26 19.27 -6.21 6.91
N TRP A 27 19.43 -5.83 5.65
CA TRP A 27 19.94 -4.51 5.24
C TRP A 27 19.14 -3.36 5.82
N ILE A 28 17.83 -3.58 6.08
CA ILE A 28 16.93 -2.59 6.70
C ILE A 28 17.37 -2.29 8.14
N GLY A 29 17.89 -3.30 8.85
CA GLY A 29 18.43 -3.12 10.21
C GLY A 29 19.83 -2.53 10.26
N PHE A 30 20.63 -2.68 9.19
CA PHE A 30 22.02 -2.20 9.14
C PHE A 30 22.12 -0.69 8.92
N PHE A 31 21.21 -0.10 8.17
CA PHE A 31 21.04 1.35 8.11
C PHE A 31 20.30 1.81 9.36
N ASN A 32 21.05 2.08 10.41
CA ASN A 32 20.56 2.53 11.72
C ASN A 32 20.06 3.99 11.62
N ILE A 33 19.09 4.22 10.73
CA ILE A 33 18.35 5.47 10.66
C ILE A 33 17.49 5.52 11.93
N ASN A 34 17.63 6.60 12.69
CA ASN A 34 16.83 6.85 13.88
C ASN A 34 15.36 6.48 13.59
N PRO A 35 14.74 5.57 14.36
CA PRO A 35 13.37 5.11 14.09
C PRO A 35 12.35 6.26 13.96
N LEU A 36 12.56 7.35 14.71
CA LEU A 36 11.72 8.55 14.64
C LEU A 36 11.84 9.28 13.29
N LEU A 37 13.06 9.42 12.77
CA LEU A 37 13.28 10.03 11.46
C LEU A 37 12.74 9.14 10.34
N ARG A 38 12.92 7.83 10.46
CA ARG A 38 12.36 6.86 9.50
C ARG A 38 10.84 6.97 9.41
N ASN A 39 10.16 7.06 10.55
CA ASN A 39 8.71 7.22 10.57
C ASN A 39 8.25 8.53 9.93
N GLU A 40 8.93 9.64 10.22
CA GLU A 40 8.61 10.94 9.62
C GLU A 40 8.78 10.95 8.09
N TYR A 41 9.90 10.41 7.58
CA TYR A 41 10.13 10.31 6.14
C TYR A 41 9.14 9.37 5.45
N VAL A 42 8.86 8.21 6.04
CA VAL A 42 7.87 7.25 5.49
C VAL A 42 6.49 7.88 5.46
N ASN A 43 6.07 8.58 6.52
CA ASN A 43 4.78 9.28 6.54
C ASN A 43 4.70 10.36 5.46
N LYS A 44 5.75 11.15 5.24
CA LYS A 44 5.77 12.15 4.15
C LYS A 44 5.64 11.50 2.78
N ILE A 45 6.33 10.38 2.56
CA ILE A 45 6.23 9.60 1.33
C ILE A 45 4.81 9.07 1.17
N GLU A 46 4.24 8.47 2.20
CA GLU A 46 2.88 7.92 2.19
C GLU A 46 1.82 8.98 1.85
N VAL A 47 1.87 10.14 2.52
CA VAL A 47 0.95 11.26 2.25
C VAL A 47 1.07 11.70 0.81
N LYS A 48 2.29 11.93 0.32
CA LYS A 48 2.50 12.42 -1.05
C LYS A 48 2.12 11.41 -2.13
N LEU A 49 2.42 10.13 -1.92
CA LEU A 49 1.96 9.06 -2.81
C LEU A 49 0.44 8.96 -2.81
N GLY A 50 -0.19 9.03 -1.65
CA GLY A 50 -1.64 9.04 -1.53
C GLY A 50 -2.27 10.19 -2.30
N GLU A 51 -1.71 11.41 -2.25
CA GLU A 51 -2.15 12.57 -3.03
C GLU A 51 -2.00 12.32 -4.54
N LEU A 52 -0.81 11.90 -4.98
CA LEU A 52 -0.53 11.65 -6.40
C LEU A 52 -1.46 10.57 -6.98
N MET A 53 -1.67 9.48 -6.24
CA MET A 53 -2.57 8.41 -6.66
C MET A 53 -4.04 8.87 -6.66
N TYR A 54 -4.47 9.63 -5.66
CA TYR A 54 -5.79 10.23 -5.62
C TYR A 54 -6.04 11.11 -6.85
N ASP A 55 -5.11 12.01 -7.17
CA ASP A 55 -5.20 12.91 -8.31
C ASP A 55 -5.27 12.13 -9.62
N ASP A 56 -4.47 11.07 -9.78
CA ASP A 56 -4.48 10.21 -10.95
C ASP A 56 -5.84 9.49 -11.11
N PHE A 57 -6.39 8.91 -10.03
CA PHE A 57 -7.69 8.25 -10.09
C PHE A 57 -8.84 9.23 -10.34
N THR A 58 -8.86 10.39 -9.69
CA THR A 58 -9.91 11.39 -9.87
C THR A 58 -9.81 12.15 -11.18
N SER A 59 -8.67 12.10 -11.87
CA SER A 59 -8.54 12.56 -13.25
C SER A 59 -9.23 11.63 -14.26
N ARG A 60 -9.35 10.34 -13.92
CA ARG A 60 -9.94 9.29 -14.78
C ARG A 60 -11.38 8.93 -14.41
N TYR A 61 -11.75 9.07 -13.16
CA TYR A 61 -13.06 8.71 -12.63
C TYR A 61 -13.67 9.87 -11.86
N SER A 62 -14.94 10.19 -12.13
CA SER A 62 -15.66 11.20 -11.36
C SER A 62 -15.91 10.73 -9.93
N VAL A 63 -15.68 11.61 -8.96
CA VAL A 63 -16.07 11.35 -7.57
C VAL A 63 -17.58 11.56 -7.44
N VAL A 64 -18.29 10.57 -6.91
CA VAL A 64 -19.72 10.64 -6.67
C VAL A 64 -19.98 11.50 -5.44
N ASN A 65 -20.82 12.52 -5.59
CA ASN A 65 -21.24 13.44 -4.54
C ASN A 65 -22.74 13.30 -4.20
N ASP A 66 -23.35 12.16 -4.56
CA ASP A 66 -24.74 11.88 -4.19
C ASP A 66 -24.82 11.61 -2.69
N ASP A 67 -25.57 12.44 -1.96
CA ASP A 67 -25.65 12.40 -0.49
C ASP A 67 -26.12 11.05 0.04
N LEU A 68 -27.07 10.40 -0.66
CA LEU A 68 -27.62 9.11 -0.23
C LEU A 68 -26.61 7.98 -0.45
N ALA A 69 -25.96 7.94 -1.61
CA ALA A 69 -24.96 6.94 -1.93
C ALA A 69 -23.75 7.05 -0.99
N VAL A 70 -23.24 8.26 -0.80
CA VAL A 70 -22.12 8.53 0.10
C VAL A 70 -22.47 8.18 1.55
N ALA A 71 -23.64 8.61 2.05
CA ALA A 71 -24.08 8.30 3.42
C ALA A 71 -24.28 6.78 3.65
N THR A 72 -24.72 6.06 2.63
CA THR A 72 -24.86 4.59 2.70
C THR A 72 -23.50 3.92 2.87
N ILE A 73 -22.52 4.28 2.05
CA ILE A 73 -21.13 3.78 2.15
C ILE A 73 -20.53 4.18 3.51
N ASP A 74 -20.69 5.43 3.92
CA ASP A 74 -20.17 5.91 5.20
C ASP A 74 -20.74 5.14 6.40
N THR A 75 -22.03 4.82 6.36
CA THR A 75 -22.69 4.00 7.39
C THR A 75 -22.06 2.60 7.48
N ILE A 76 -21.79 1.95 6.34
CA ILE A 76 -21.13 0.64 6.31
C ILE A 76 -19.72 0.73 6.88
N VAL A 77 -18.93 1.69 6.39
CA VAL A 77 -17.53 1.89 6.84
C VAL A 77 -17.50 2.18 8.34
N THR A 78 -18.38 3.06 8.84
CA THR A 78 -18.45 3.42 10.26
C THR A 78 -18.72 2.20 11.13
N LYS A 79 -19.70 1.37 10.76
CA LYS A 79 -20.01 0.14 11.51
C LYS A 79 -18.83 -0.84 11.53
N ILE A 80 -18.11 -0.99 10.42
CA ILE A 80 -16.91 -1.83 10.38
C ILE A 80 -15.82 -1.25 11.30
N CYS A 81 -15.61 0.06 11.28
CA CYS A 81 -14.64 0.74 12.12
C CYS A 81 -14.94 0.56 13.61
N GLU A 82 -16.20 0.76 14.01
CA GLU A 82 -16.65 0.58 15.39
C GLU A 82 -16.46 -0.86 15.87
N ALA A 83 -16.83 -1.85 15.04
CA ALA A 83 -16.69 -3.26 15.37
C ALA A 83 -15.23 -3.73 15.51
N ASN A 84 -14.27 -3.03 14.90
CA ASN A 84 -12.85 -3.40 14.85
C ASN A 84 -11.92 -2.41 15.56
N ASN A 85 -12.44 -1.43 16.30
CA ASN A 85 -11.68 -0.37 16.97
C ASN A 85 -10.77 0.43 16.02
N ILE A 86 -11.24 0.69 14.79
CA ILE A 86 -10.56 1.49 13.79
C ILE A 86 -10.99 2.95 13.94
N ASN A 87 -10.04 3.89 13.92
CA ASN A 87 -10.37 5.31 13.97
C ASN A 87 -10.96 5.77 12.63
N ARG A 88 -12.30 5.89 12.56
CA ARG A 88 -13.02 6.33 11.34
C ARG A 88 -12.52 7.68 10.80
N LYS A 89 -12.08 8.60 11.68
CA LYS A 89 -11.64 9.96 11.31
C LYS A 89 -10.32 9.97 10.51
N GLU A 90 -9.52 8.94 10.62
CA GLU A 90 -8.28 8.81 9.86
C GLU A 90 -8.50 8.29 8.44
N LEU A 91 -9.67 7.69 8.17
CA LEU A 91 -9.99 7.12 6.87
C LEU A 91 -10.60 8.15 5.93
N LYS A 92 -10.09 8.19 4.72
CA LYS A 92 -10.63 8.95 3.58
C LYS A 92 -11.32 7.96 2.65
N VAL A 93 -12.62 8.11 2.47
CA VAL A 93 -13.43 7.17 1.65
C VAL A 93 -13.99 7.90 0.47
N TYR A 94 -13.79 7.36 -0.73
CA TYR A 94 -14.23 7.95 -1.97
C TYR A 94 -15.04 6.94 -2.79
N LEU A 95 -16.18 7.38 -3.28
CA LEU A 95 -17.00 6.63 -4.22
C LEU A 95 -16.71 7.17 -5.62
N LEU A 96 -16.20 6.31 -6.50
CA LEU A 96 -15.83 6.66 -7.87
C LEU A 96 -16.88 6.11 -8.85
N GLU A 97 -17.28 6.95 -9.80
CA GLU A 97 -18.21 6.53 -10.86
C GLU A 97 -17.49 5.61 -11.85
N SER A 98 -17.77 4.32 -11.76
CA SER A 98 -17.17 3.29 -12.63
C SER A 98 -18.07 2.06 -12.63
N GLU A 99 -18.22 1.41 -13.77
CA GLU A 99 -18.93 0.12 -13.88
C GLU A 99 -18.07 -1.07 -13.45
N GLU A 100 -16.81 -0.87 -13.15
CA GLU A 100 -15.92 -1.90 -12.63
C GLU A 100 -16.39 -2.37 -11.25
N VAL A 101 -16.33 -3.69 -11.03
CA VAL A 101 -16.65 -4.31 -9.73
C VAL A 101 -15.38 -4.34 -8.90
N ASN A 102 -15.01 -3.21 -8.30
CA ASN A 102 -13.74 -3.06 -7.60
C ASN A 102 -13.83 -2.13 -6.39
N ALA A 103 -12.97 -2.37 -5.41
CA ALA A 103 -12.57 -1.44 -4.36
C ALA A 103 -11.10 -1.69 -4.04
N PHE A 104 -10.37 -0.68 -3.58
CA PHE A 104 -8.95 -0.82 -3.26
C PHE A 104 -8.48 0.25 -2.28
N ALA A 105 -7.47 -0.13 -1.50
CA ALA A 105 -6.78 0.74 -0.58
C ALA A 105 -5.66 1.53 -1.31
N LEU A 106 -5.47 2.79 -0.92
CA LEU A 106 -4.33 3.62 -1.33
C LEU A 106 -3.54 4.07 -0.10
N PRO A 107 -2.29 4.56 -0.29
CA PRO A 107 -1.53 5.20 0.78
C PRO A 107 -2.31 6.34 1.44
N ASN A 108 -1.89 6.74 2.66
CA ASN A 108 -2.53 7.82 3.43
C ASN A 108 -3.98 7.50 3.83
N HIS A 109 -4.24 6.25 4.20
CA HIS A 109 -5.53 5.73 4.70
C HIS A 109 -6.72 6.02 3.79
N GLN A 110 -6.53 5.90 2.48
CA GLN A 110 -7.55 6.14 1.49
C GLN A 110 -8.18 4.83 1.02
N LEU A 111 -9.51 4.82 0.92
CA LEU A 111 -10.31 3.74 0.38
C LEU A 111 -11.08 4.24 -0.83
N MET A 112 -10.85 3.63 -1.98
CA MET A 112 -11.57 3.88 -3.22
C MET A 112 -12.60 2.76 -3.44
N ILE A 113 -13.83 3.13 -3.76
CA ILE A 113 -14.93 2.19 -4.03
C ILE A 113 -15.55 2.57 -5.36
N HIS A 114 -15.66 1.64 -6.29
CA HIS A 114 -16.36 1.87 -7.56
C HIS A 114 -17.86 1.66 -7.39
N THR A 115 -18.67 2.48 -8.06
CA THR A 115 -20.12 2.33 -8.05
C THR A 115 -20.57 0.98 -8.60
N GLY A 116 -19.82 0.40 -9.53
CA GLY A 116 -20.06 -0.94 -10.06
C GLY A 116 -20.04 -2.03 -8.99
N LEU A 117 -19.16 -1.92 -8.00
CA LEU A 117 -19.15 -2.84 -6.85
C LEU A 117 -20.44 -2.69 -6.02
N ALA A 118 -20.83 -1.46 -5.68
CA ALA A 118 -22.03 -1.21 -4.90
C ALA A 118 -23.30 -1.69 -5.63
N LYS A 119 -23.37 -1.50 -6.94
CA LYS A 119 -24.50 -1.97 -7.79
C LYS A 119 -24.53 -3.49 -7.94
N LYS A 120 -23.37 -4.15 -7.97
CA LYS A 120 -23.26 -5.60 -8.21
C LYS A 120 -23.41 -6.45 -6.96
N THR A 121 -23.13 -5.92 -5.79
CA THR A 121 -23.31 -6.62 -4.52
C THR A 121 -24.81 -6.74 -4.19
N SER A 122 -25.24 -7.96 -3.88
CA SER A 122 -26.66 -8.27 -3.68
C SER A 122 -27.18 -7.78 -2.33
N THR A 123 -26.29 -7.60 -1.35
CA THR A 123 -26.64 -7.22 0.02
C THR A 123 -25.61 -6.25 0.60
N PRO A 124 -26.02 -5.41 1.56
CA PRO A 124 -25.08 -4.55 2.29
C PRO A 124 -23.95 -5.32 2.98
N GLU A 125 -24.23 -6.53 3.46
CA GLU A 125 -23.26 -7.39 4.13
C GLU A 125 -22.17 -7.88 3.17
N ALA A 126 -22.54 -8.21 1.93
CA ALA A 126 -21.59 -8.59 0.89
C ALA A 126 -20.66 -7.41 0.56
N LEU A 127 -21.20 -6.19 0.44
CA LEU A 127 -20.42 -4.97 0.25
C LEU A 127 -19.52 -4.70 1.45
N ALA A 128 -20.04 -4.86 2.67
CA ALA A 128 -19.28 -4.70 3.91
C ALA A 128 -18.11 -5.70 3.99
N GLY A 129 -18.27 -6.91 3.48
CA GLY A 129 -17.20 -7.91 3.41
C GLY A 129 -16.02 -7.44 2.56
N VAL A 130 -16.29 -6.87 1.37
CA VAL A 130 -15.24 -6.31 0.50
C VAL A 130 -14.60 -5.09 1.15
N ILE A 131 -15.39 -4.15 1.65
CA ILE A 131 -14.90 -2.94 2.33
C ILE A 131 -14.03 -3.34 3.54
N GLY A 132 -14.44 -4.30 4.34
CA GLY A 132 -13.70 -4.80 5.49
C GLY A 132 -12.35 -5.41 5.10
N HIS A 133 -12.30 -6.10 3.95
CA HIS A 133 -11.04 -6.61 3.39
C HIS A 133 -10.06 -5.48 3.06
N GLU A 134 -10.53 -4.45 2.36
CA GLU A 134 -9.70 -3.29 2.00
C GLU A 134 -9.25 -2.48 3.25
N LEU A 135 -10.13 -2.32 4.23
CA LEU A 135 -9.78 -1.69 5.51
C LEU A 135 -8.70 -2.47 6.26
N ALA A 136 -8.70 -3.79 6.18
CA ALA A 136 -7.62 -4.61 6.76
C ALA A 136 -6.28 -4.37 6.06
N HIS A 137 -6.27 -4.12 4.74
CA HIS A 137 -5.06 -3.73 4.01
C HIS A 137 -4.54 -2.36 4.49
N ILE A 138 -5.42 -1.39 4.72
CA ILE A 138 -5.06 -0.08 5.28
C ILE A 138 -4.46 -0.24 6.69
N GLN A 139 -5.16 -0.96 7.59
CA GLN A 139 -4.72 -1.14 8.97
C GLN A 139 -3.37 -1.85 9.12
N LYS A 140 -2.99 -2.66 8.14
CA LYS A 140 -1.72 -3.40 8.12
C LYS A 140 -0.64 -2.74 7.27
N ASP A 141 -0.88 -1.55 6.75
CA ASP A 141 0.02 -0.82 5.84
C ASP A 141 0.47 -1.65 4.62
N HIS A 142 -0.36 -2.60 4.17
CA HIS A 142 0.02 -3.52 3.10
C HIS A 142 0.38 -2.81 1.81
N VAL A 143 -0.28 -1.69 1.49
CA VAL A 143 -0.01 -0.90 0.28
C VAL A 143 1.41 -0.33 0.32
N MET A 144 1.78 0.35 1.41
CA MET A 144 3.13 0.90 1.58
C MET A 144 4.18 -0.20 1.64
N GLN A 145 3.90 -1.32 2.34
CA GLN A 145 4.82 -2.45 2.39
C GLN A 145 5.08 -3.04 0.99
N SER A 146 4.05 -3.15 0.15
CA SER A 146 4.19 -3.63 -1.23
C SER A 146 4.99 -2.66 -2.09
N LEU A 147 4.68 -1.37 -2.04
CA LEU A 147 5.41 -0.34 -2.77
C LEU A 147 6.90 -0.30 -2.39
N VAL A 148 7.20 -0.33 -1.08
CA VAL A 148 8.58 -0.38 -0.60
C VAL A 148 9.30 -1.65 -1.04
N ARG A 149 8.61 -2.78 -1.07
CA ARG A 149 9.19 -4.07 -1.50
C ARG A 149 9.47 -4.10 -2.99
N GLU A 150 8.56 -3.56 -3.81
CA GLU A 150 8.65 -3.63 -5.27
C GLU A 150 9.63 -2.63 -5.86
N ILE A 151 9.62 -1.39 -5.41
CA ILE A 151 10.42 -0.32 -6.00
C ILE A 151 11.43 0.33 -5.05
N GLY A 152 11.36 0.04 -3.77
CA GLY A 152 12.28 0.55 -2.75
C GLY A 152 12.01 1.99 -2.30
N LEU A 153 12.37 2.31 -1.06
CA LEU A 153 12.16 3.64 -0.45
C LEU A 153 12.89 4.76 -1.21
N GLY A 154 14.10 4.49 -1.71
CA GLY A 154 14.87 5.49 -2.45
C GLY A 154 14.18 5.93 -3.74
N THR A 155 13.63 4.97 -4.49
CA THR A 155 12.86 5.27 -5.71
C THR A 155 11.56 6.02 -5.39
N LEU A 156 10.85 5.60 -4.35
CA LEU A 156 9.65 6.32 -3.87
C LEU A 156 9.98 7.76 -3.51
N PHE A 157 11.09 7.99 -2.81
CA PHE A 157 11.53 9.34 -2.47
C PHE A 157 11.84 10.17 -3.72
N THR A 158 12.52 9.60 -4.72
CA THR A 158 12.81 10.29 -5.99
C THR A 158 11.51 10.69 -6.71
N ILE A 159 10.54 9.79 -6.80
CA ILE A 159 9.24 10.05 -7.42
C ILE A 159 8.53 11.24 -6.77
N ILE A 160 8.48 11.29 -5.44
CA ILE A 160 7.77 12.35 -4.71
C ILE A 160 8.51 13.69 -4.67
N SER A 161 9.85 13.67 -4.84
CA SER A 161 10.68 14.89 -4.88
C SER A 161 10.71 15.57 -6.24
N GLY A 162 10.13 14.95 -7.26
CA GLY A 162 10.03 15.49 -8.60
C GLY A 162 11.23 15.18 -9.52
N GLY A 163 12.05 14.18 -9.13
CA GLY A 163 13.21 13.72 -9.93
C GLY A 163 14.44 14.59 -9.75
#